data_65661df1472086534af11c9f57125b6e
#
_entry.id   65661df1472086534af11c9f57125b6e
#
_cell.length_a   1.000
_cell.length_b   1.000
_cell.length_c   1.000
_cell.angle_alpha   90.00
_cell.angle_beta   90.00
_cell.angle_gamma   90.00
#
_symmetry.space_group_name_H-M   'P 1'
#
loop_
_entity.id
_entity.type
_entity.pdbx_description
1 polymer ?
#
loop_
_entity_poly.entity_id
_entity_poly.type
_entity_poly.pdbx_seq_one_letter_code
_entity_poly.pdbx_strand_id
1 'polypeptide(L)'
;MDSAVKAPTSNATTDPKFGWIGLGSMGLAMALNLHSHLSHIGATPLCFYNRTEARGQPILDKGGVQSASVQDLIAQVDICFIAVSDGTAVTSIVNSIIEASTTEQLHGKIIVDTSTIHPDVSSWAQRKLVEQGASFVAAPVFGASPVAREGRLLMVTAGADEAVRAIEPFLVGVLARKTLHMGTDAAQASLMKTAGNFLTAGMMELVAEAQVFAEKTGIGSEALESLIEEQYGALPLAMSRRMTEGFYLPKQGERPWSDLNLAVKDVGLGVSCAENAGASLPVADVILKHYDEACQYGEMNERALDSSSMYGVLRTHAGLDFESDRVKERR
;
A
#
# COMPACT_ATOMS: atom_id res chain seq x y z
N MET A 1 -36.24 -26.85 47.52
CA MET A 1 -35.41 -25.65 47.62
C MET A 1 -34.54 -25.65 46.37
N ASP A 2 -35.04 -25.05 45.31
CA ASP A 2 -34.35 -24.91 44.03
C ASP A 2 -33.38 -23.76 44.11
N SER A 3 -32.10 -24.05 44.03
CA SER A 3 -31.06 -23.06 43.82
C SER A 3 -30.83 -22.86 42.31
N ALA A 4 -31.48 -21.84 41.80
CA ALA A 4 -31.23 -21.39 40.43
C ALA A 4 -29.77 -20.89 40.31
N VAL A 5 -28.96 -21.63 39.54
CA VAL A 5 -27.63 -21.21 39.11
C VAL A 5 -27.82 -20.05 38.11
N LYS A 6 -27.44 -18.85 38.55
CA LYS A 6 -27.36 -17.68 37.66
C LYS A 6 -26.30 -17.94 36.59
N ALA A 7 -26.71 -17.92 35.35
CA ALA A 7 -25.79 -17.89 34.20
C ALA A 7 -24.84 -16.67 34.32
N PRO A 8 -23.57 -16.79 33.95
CA PRO A 8 -22.68 -15.66 33.94
C PRO A 8 -23.16 -14.60 32.94
N THR A 9 -23.31 -13.37 33.43
CA THR A 9 -23.57 -12.19 32.61
C THR A 9 -22.45 -12.06 31.60
N SER A 10 -22.75 -12.17 30.30
CA SER A 10 -21.83 -11.84 29.23
C SER A 10 -21.37 -10.40 29.43
N ASN A 11 -20.08 -10.20 29.71
CA ASN A 11 -19.46 -8.91 29.51
C ASN A 11 -19.65 -8.57 28.02
N ALA A 12 -20.48 -7.57 27.73
CA ALA A 12 -20.63 -7.02 26.40
C ALA A 12 -19.25 -6.41 26.04
N THR A 13 -18.43 -7.16 25.30
CA THR A 13 -17.27 -6.59 24.62
C THR A 13 -17.83 -5.64 23.58
N THR A 14 -17.71 -4.34 23.82
CA THR A 14 -18.05 -3.33 22.80
C THR A 14 -17.15 -3.60 21.61
N ASP A 15 -17.73 -3.64 20.39
CA ASP A 15 -16.96 -3.81 19.16
C ASP A 15 -15.85 -2.75 19.07
N PRO A 16 -14.64 -3.11 18.61
CA PRO A 16 -13.53 -2.18 18.55
C PRO A 16 -13.85 -1.02 17.59
N LYS A 17 -13.44 0.19 17.97
CA LYS A 17 -13.57 1.39 17.16
C LYS A 17 -12.34 1.55 16.28
N PHE A 18 -12.57 1.89 15.02
CA PHE A 18 -11.52 1.97 14.01
C PHE A 18 -11.18 3.39 13.61
N GLY A 19 -9.86 3.63 13.44
CA GLY A 19 -9.29 4.84 12.90
C GLY A 19 -8.49 4.62 11.62
N TRP A 20 -8.39 5.65 10.80
CA TRP A 20 -7.58 5.64 9.58
C TRP A 20 -6.82 6.94 9.41
N ILE A 21 -5.50 6.88 9.22
CA ILE A 21 -4.64 8.04 8.96
C ILE A 21 -4.02 7.91 7.57
N GLY A 22 -4.26 8.91 6.72
CA GLY A 22 -3.68 8.98 5.38
C GLY A 22 -4.60 8.45 4.28
N LEU A 23 -5.06 9.37 3.42
CA LEU A 23 -6.00 9.13 2.33
C LEU A 23 -5.35 9.42 0.96
N GLY A 24 -4.18 8.80 0.73
CA GLY A 24 -3.59 8.68 -0.59
C GLY A 24 -4.40 7.73 -1.49
N SER A 25 -3.93 7.42 -2.70
CA SER A 25 -4.66 6.54 -3.63
C SER A 25 -4.97 5.16 -3.03
N MET A 26 -4.00 4.57 -2.33
CA MET A 26 -4.16 3.29 -1.64
C MET A 26 -4.98 3.43 -0.34
N GLY A 27 -4.60 4.41 0.49
CA GLY A 27 -5.22 4.63 1.79
C GLY A 27 -6.71 4.92 1.70
N LEU A 28 -7.15 5.76 0.76
CA LEU A 28 -8.58 6.03 0.54
C LEU A 28 -9.35 4.79 0.11
N ALA A 29 -8.80 3.99 -0.81
CA ALA A 29 -9.45 2.77 -1.26
C ALA A 29 -9.64 1.76 -0.12
N MET A 30 -8.58 1.53 0.67
CA MET A 30 -8.64 0.64 1.82
C MET A 30 -9.58 1.17 2.92
N ALA A 31 -9.52 2.48 3.23
CA ALA A 31 -10.40 3.11 4.22
C ALA A 31 -11.87 3.00 3.86
N LEU A 32 -12.22 3.17 2.57
CA LEU A 32 -13.58 3.00 2.08
C LEU A 32 -14.07 1.56 2.20
N ASN A 33 -13.22 0.58 1.91
CA ASN A 33 -13.58 -0.84 2.07
C ASN A 33 -13.81 -1.18 3.55
N LEU A 34 -12.90 -0.74 4.43
CA LEU A 34 -13.06 -0.94 5.88
C LEU A 34 -14.34 -0.27 6.37
N HIS A 35 -14.59 1.00 6.02
CA HIS A 35 -15.78 1.72 6.40
C HIS A 35 -17.07 1.02 5.92
N SER A 36 -17.08 0.55 4.66
CA SER A 36 -18.22 -0.19 4.11
C SER A 36 -18.48 -1.50 4.86
N HIS A 37 -17.42 -2.21 5.25
CA HIS A 37 -17.52 -3.42 6.07
C HIS A 37 -18.07 -3.12 7.47
N LEU A 38 -17.54 -2.09 8.16
CA LEU A 38 -18.02 -1.67 9.47
C LEU A 38 -19.50 -1.29 9.44
N SER A 39 -19.93 -0.57 8.41
CA SER A 39 -21.34 -0.22 8.20
C SER A 39 -22.21 -1.45 7.98
N HIS A 40 -21.72 -2.44 7.23
CA HIS A 40 -22.44 -3.69 6.95
C HIS A 40 -22.69 -4.53 8.22
N ILE A 41 -21.72 -4.58 9.12
CA ILE A 41 -21.83 -5.30 10.40
C ILE A 41 -22.49 -4.49 11.51
N GLY A 42 -22.89 -3.24 11.25
CA GLY A 42 -23.53 -2.35 12.24
C GLY A 42 -22.56 -1.80 13.29
N ALA A 43 -21.26 -1.83 13.02
CA ALA A 43 -20.23 -1.29 13.92
C ALA A 43 -20.17 0.24 13.87
N THR A 44 -19.40 0.83 14.80
CA THR A 44 -19.15 2.29 14.84
C THR A 44 -18.54 2.77 13.53
N PRO A 45 -18.98 3.90 12.95
CA PRO A 45 -18.40 4.46 11.74
C PRO A 45 -16.89 4.69 11.86
N LEU A 46 -16.17 4.51 10.75
CA LEU A 46 -14.73 4.76 10.68
C LEU A 46 -14.41 6.23 11.01
N CYS A 47 -13.54 6.46 11.99
CA CYS A 47 -12.93 7.75 12.22
C CYS A 47 -11.70 7.91 11.32
N PHE A 48 -11.44 9.10 10.77
CA PHE A 48 -10.27 9.29 9.93
C PHE A 48 -9.62 10.66 10.11
N TYR A 49 -8.33 10.71 9.80
CA TYR A 49 -7.57 11.95 9.70
C TYR A 49 -6.74 11.97 8.42
N ASN A 50 -6.73 13.10 7.75
CA ASN A 50 -5.85 13.34 6.61
C ASN A 50 -5.43 14.80 6.53
N ARG A 51 -4.13 15.06 6.29
CA ARG A 51 -3.56 16.40 6.19
C ARG A 51 -4.31 17.30 5.16
N THR A 52 -4.73 16.72 4.04
CA THR A 52 -5.58 17.38 3.04
C THR A 52 -7.02 16.93 3.28
N GLU A 53 -7.79 17.73 3.99
CA GLU A 53 -9.15 17.42 4.46
C GLU A 53 -10.09 16.98 3.33
N ALA A 54 -10.05 17.68 2.19
CA ALA A 54 -10.92 17.40 1.03
C ALA A 54 -10.81 15.96 0.51
N ARG A 55 -9.70 15.24 0.79
CA ARG A 55 -9.57 13.82 0.42
C ARG A 55 -10.47 12.90 1.22
N GLY A 56 -10.97 13.34 2.37
CA GLY A 56 -11.88 12.59 3.23
C GLY A 56 -13.33 12.62 2.77
N GLN A 57 -13.70 13.52 1.84
CA GLN A 57 -15.09 13.67 1.41
C GLN A 57 -15.80 12.36 1.02
N PRO A 58 -15.19 11.43 0.28
CA PRO A 58 -15.86 10.16 -0.05
C PRO A 58 -16.20 9.27 1.17
N ILE A 59 -15.47 9.42 2.29
CA ILE A 59 -15.77 8.71 3.54
C ILE A 59 -16.87 9.45 4.31
N LEU A 60 -16.82 10.79 4.35
CA LEU A 60 -17.87 11.62 4.95
C LEU A 60 -19.22 11.39 4.30
N ASP A 61 -19.28 11.34 2.96
CA ASP A 61 -20.50 11.09 2.19
C ASP A 61 -21.15 9.74 2.52
N LYS A 62 -20.39 8.82 3.10
CA LYS A 62 -20.86 7.50 3.55
C LYS A 62 -21.09 7.41 5.06
N GLY A 63 -20.98 8.52 5.78
CA GLY A 63 -21.23 8.60 7.23
C GLY A 63 -20.00 8.33 8.12
N GLY A 64 -18.80 8.30 7.57
CA GLY A 64 -17.56 8.27 8.36
C GLY A 64 -17.33 9.59 9.10
N VAL A 65 -16.43 9.60 10.06
CA VAL A 65 -16.20 10.74 10.97
C VAL A 65 -14.79 11.28 10.80
N GLN A 66 -14.66 12.56 10.46
CA GLN A 66 -13.38 13.24 10.38
C GLN A 66 -12.92 13.71 11.76
N SER A 67 -11.69 13.40 12.14
CA SER A 67 -11.03 13.92 13.32
C SER A 67 -10.21 15.17 12.99
N ALA A 68 -10.13 16.10 13.91
CA ALA A 68 -9.40 17.36 13.72
C ALA A 68 -7.87 17.16 13.76
N SER A 69 -7.39 16.15 14.44
CA SER A 69 -5.98 15.82 14.58
C SER A 69 -5.75 14.33 14.73
N VAL A 70 -4.47 13.91 14.63
CA VAL A 70 -4.05 12.53 14.97
C VAL A 70 -4.40 12.20 16.42
N GLN A 71 -4.19 13.16 17.32
CA GLN A 71 -4.46 13.02 18.74
C GLN A 71 -5.94 12.76 19.02
N ASP A 72 -6.82 13.58 18.43
CA ASP A 72 -8.27 13.42 18.57
C ASP A 72 -8.75 12.08 18.03
N LEU A 73 -8.15 11.62 16.94
CA LEU A 73 -8.47 10.32 16.35
C LEU A 73 -8.07 9.20 17.30
N ILE A 74 -6.82 9.18 17.78
CA ILE A 74 -6.29 8.13 18.65
C ILE A 74 -7.05 8.05 19.98
N ALA A 75 -7.50 9.18 20.52
CA ALA A 75 -8.30 9.19 21.74
C ALA A 75 -9.64 8.44 21.61
N GLN A 76 -10.18 8.34 20.38
CA GLN A 76 -11.51 7.82 20.10
C GLN A 76 -11.54 6.37 19.62
N VAL A 77 -10.39 5.78 19.23
CA VAL A 77 -10.34 4.48 18.56
C VAL A 77 -9.47 3.47 19.29
N ASP A 78 -9.72 2.20 19.05
CA ASP A 78 -8.97 1.08 19.62
C ASP A 78 -7.94 0.53 18.63
N ILE A 79 -8.28 0.54 17.34
CA ILE A 79 -7.43 0.08 16.22
C ILE A 79 -7.28 1.22 15.21
N CYS A 80 -6.05 1.62 14.93
CA CYS A 80 -5.77 2.70 13.99
C CYS A 80 -4.86 2.24 12.86
N PHE A 81 -5.34 2.37 11.62
CA PHE A 81 -4.55 2.12 10.42
C PHE A 81 -3.83 3.38 9.94
N ILE A 82 -2.60 3.22 9.47
CA ILE A 82 -1.76 4.27 8.88
C ILE A 82 -1.46 3.87 7.43
N ALA A 83 -1.61 4.81 6.49
CA ALA A 83 -1.31 4.61 5.06
C ALA A 83 -0.71 5.90 4.48
N VAL A 84 0.60 6.07 4.62
CA VAL A 84 1.33 7.29 4.23
C VAL A 84 2.48 7.00 3.26
N SER A 85 3.15 8.04 2.77
CA SER A 85 4.11 7.96 1.67
C SER A 85 5.46 7.34 2.04
N ASP A 86 5.92 7.55 3.28
CA ASP A 86 7.31 7.30 3.66
C ASP A 86 7.51 7.16 5.18
N GLY A 87 8.73 6.75 5.56
CA GLY A 87 9.11 6.54 6.95
C GLY A 87 9.12 7.83 7.78
N THR A 88 9.39 8.98 7.18
CA THR A 88 9.35 10.28 7.87
C THR A 88 7.93 10.60 8.32
N ALA A 89 6.95 10.36 7.44
CA ALA A 89 5.55 10.57 7.77
C ALA A 89 5.08 9.60 8.87
N VAL A 90 5.48 8.31 8.81
CA VAL A 90 5.17 7.33 9.88
C VAL A 90 5.80 7.77 11.19
N THR A 91 7.08 8.17 11.19
CA THR A 91 7.78 8.65 12.38
C THR A 91 7.07 9.85 13.01
N SER A 92 6.66 10.83 12.19
CA SER A 92 5.92 12.00 12.67
C SER A 92 4.58 11.62 13.31
N ILE A 93 3.84 10.69 12.70
CA ILE A 93 2.55 10.22 13.24
C ILE A 93 2.75 9.48 14.56
N VAL A 94 3.72 8.55 14.64
CA VAL A 94 4.00 7.80 15.86
C VAL A 94 4.43 8.72 16.99
N ASN A 95 5.29 9.72 16.73
CA ASN A 95 5.66 10.73 17.71
C ASN A 95 4.42 11.52 18.18
N SER A 96 3.57 11.97 17.26
CA SER A 96 2.34 12.70 17.61
C SER A 96 1.39 11.86 18.46
N ILE A 97 1.31 10.55 18.22
CA ILE A 97 0.52 9.62 19.05
C ILE A 97 1.08 9.56 20.48
N ILE A 98 2.39 9.42 20.62
CA ILE A 98 3.06 9.25 21.92
C ILE A 98 3.04 10.55 22.71
N GLU A 99 3.36 11.68 22.09
CA GLU A 99 3.44 12.98 22.75
C GLU A 99 2.09 13.48 23.29
N ALA A 100 1.00 13.09 22.65
CA ALA A 100 -0.35 13.55 22.99
C ALA A 100 -1.14 12.56 23.86
N SER A 101 -0.57 11.40 24.18
CA SER A 101 -1.28 10.35 24.92
C SER A 101 -0.49 9.93 26.16
N THR A 102 -1.21 9.56 27.20
CA THR A 102 -0.60 8.85 28.33
C THR A 102 -0.48 7.36 28.02
N THR A 103 0.42 6.66 28.73
CA THR A 103 0.54 5.20 28.64
C THR A 103 -0.79 4.48 28.89
N GLU A 104 -1.60 4.99 29.82
CA GLU A 104 -2.93 4.44 30.10
C GLU A 104 -3.88 4.58 28.90
N GLN A 105 -3.83 5.71 28.21
CA GLN A 105 -4.66 5.94 27.01
C GLN A 105 -4.23 5.08 25.80
N LEU A 106 -2.95 4.72 25.71
CA LEU A 106 -2.41 3.87 24.64
C LEU A 106 -2.51 2.37 24.97
N HIS A 107 -2.71 2.02 26.24
CA HIS A 107 -2.76 0.63 26.66
C HIS A 107 -3.85 -0.15 25.92
N GLY A 108 -3.43 -1.25 25.28
CA GLY A 108 -4.30 -2.14 24.53
C GLY A 108 -4.69 -1.66 23.13
N LYS A 109 -4.30 -0.45 22.71
CA LYS A 109 -4.54 0.00 21.33
C LYS A 109 -3.63 -0.71 20.34
N ILE A 110 -4.12 -0.88 19.10
CA ILE A 110 -3.37 -1.49 18.01
C ILE A 110 -3.16 -0.45 16.90
N ILE A 111 -1.91 -0.16 16.60
CA ILE A 111 -1.51 0.72 15.49
C ILE A 111 -1.03 -0.16 14.35
N VAL A 112 -1.68 -0.07 13.20
CA VAL A 112 -1.42 -0.89 12.00
C VAL A 112 -0.86 -0.01 10.90
N ASP A 113 0.40 -0.22 10.53
CA ASP A 113 1.03 0.55 9.45
C ASP A 113 1.03 -0.24 8.14
N THR A 114 0.33 0.28 7.14
CA THR A 114 0.26 -0.29 5.78
C THR A 114 1.23 0.37 4.80
N SER A 115 2.05 1.30 5.28
CA SER A 115 2.99 2.08 4.46
C SER A 115 4.19 1.23 4.00
N THR A 116 4.82 1.64 2.90
CA THR A 116 6.10 1.06 2.46
C THR A 116 7.24 1.92 3.04
N ILE A 117 7.89 1.38 4.06
CA ILE A 117 8.94 2.06 4.83
C ILE A 117 10.15 1.13 5.06
N HIS A 118 11.29 1.73 5.44
CA HIS A 118 12.47 0.97 5.81
C HIS A 118 12.21 0.10 7.04
N PRO A 119 12.73 -1.15 7.12
CA PRO A 119 12.55 -2.04 8.26
C PRO A 119 12.94 -1.42 9.61
N ASP A 120 13.98 -0.59 9.66
CA ASP A 120 14.42 0.09 10.88
C ASP A 120 13.35 1.05 11.43
N VAL A 121 12.56 1.68 10.56
CA VAL A 121 11.45 2.55 10.99
C VAL A 121 10.35 1.71 11.62
N SER A 122 10.05 0.53 11.07
CA SER A 122 9.07 -0.40 11.64
C SER A 122 9.52 -0.93 12.99
N SER A 123 10.79 -1.31 13.13
CA SER A 123 11.39 -1.72 14.42
C SER A 123 11.34 -0.59 15.44
N TRP A 124 11.66 0.63 15.02
CA TRP A 124 11.61 1.80 15.87
C TRP A 124 10.17 2.08 16.36
N ALA A 125 9.21 2.09 15.43
CA ALA A 125 7.79 2.33 15.74
C ALA A 125 7.23 1.27 16.68
N GLN A 126 7.52 0.00 16.41
CA GLN A 126 7.13 -1.11 17.27
C GLN A 126 7.66 -0.94 18.69
N ARG A 127 8.95 -0.70 18.85
CA ARG A 127 9.57 -0.50 20.15
C ARG A 127 8.93 0.69 20.90
N LYS A 128 8.78 1.82 20.20
CA LYS A 128 8.24 3.04 20.81
C LYS A 128 6.81 2.90 21.30
N LEU A 129 5.94 2.26 20.52
CA LEU A 129 4.54 2.07 20.87
C LEU A 129 4.38 0.99 21.95
N VAL A 130 5.18 -0.08 21.91
CA VAL A 130 5.17 -1.12 22.95
C VAL A 130 5.64 -0.57 24.30
N GLU A 131 6.64 0.33 24.34
CA GLU A 131 7.06 1.05 25.55
C GLU A 131 5.91 1.84 26.19
N GLN A 132 4.89 2.23 25.40
CA GLN A 132 3.70 2.96 25.86
C GLN A 132 2.47 2.05 26.05
N GLY A 133 2.62 0.73 25.97
CA GLY A 133 1.53 -0.23 26.20
C GLY A 133 0.61 -0.46 24.99
N ALA A 134 0.91 0.10 23.83
CA ALA A 134 0.21 -0.18 22.58
C ALA A 134 0.89 -1.31 21.81
N SER A 135 0.16 -1.95 20.89
CA SER A 135 0.72 -2.88 19.91
C SER A 135 0.96 -2.17 18.58
N PHE A 136 2.03 -2.53 17.89
CA PHE A 136 2.31 -2.13 16.52
C PHE A 136 2.32 -3.35 15.60
N VAL A 137 1.61 -3.24 14.47
CA VAL A 137 1.60 -4.26 13.43
C VAL A 137 2.03 -3.59 12.12
N ALA A 138 3.14 -4.03 11.55
CA ALA A 138 3.47 -3.69 10.18
C ALA A 138 2.60 -4.56 9.25
N ALA A 139 1.89 -3.93 8.33
CA ALA A 139 0.95 -4.59 7.43
C ALA A 139 1.03 -4.06 5.98
N PRO A 140 2.24 -3.93 5.38
CA PRO A 140 2.38 -3.44 4.02
C PRO A 140 1.65 -4.33 3.01
N VAL A 141 1.30 -3.73 1.85
CA VAL A 141 0.41 -4.33 0.86
C VAL A 141 1.05 -4.48 -0.51
N PHE A 142 0.67 -5.53 -1.25
CA PHE A 142 0.95 -5.71 -2.66
C PHE A 142 -0.33 -5.61 -3.49
N GLY A 143 -0.26 -4.86 -4.57
CA GLY A 143 -1.34 -4.52 -5.48
C GLY A 143 -1.41 -3.01 -5.70
N ALA A 144 -1.84 -2.60 -6.89
CA ALA A 144 -2.07 -1.20 -7.23
C ALA A 144 -3.47 -0.74 -6.80
N SER A 145 -3.78 0.55 -6.96
CA SER A 145 -5.04 1.13 -6.51
C SER A 145 -6.32 0.46 -7.07
N PRO A 146 -6.38 -0.10 -8.28
CA PRO A 146 -7.54 -0.88 -8.72
C PRO A 146 -7.78 -2.11 -7.83
N VAL A 147 -6.73 -2.88 -7.53
CA VAL A 147 -6.80 -4.08 -6.67
C VAL A 147 -7.19 -3.70 -5.23
N ALA A 148 -6.71 -2.53 -4.75
CA ALA A 148 -7.08 -2.01 -3.44
C ALA A 148 -8.59 -1.68 -3.36
N ARG A 149 -9.17 -1.07 -4.41
CA ARG A 149 -10.60 -0.78 -4.47
C ARG A 149 -11.47 -2.03 -4.41
N GLU A 150 -10.98 -3.14 -4.95
CA GLU A 150 -11.66 -4.43 -4.92
C GLU A 150 -11.51 -5.20 -3.60
N GLY A 151 -10.71 -4.70 -2.64
CA GLY A 151 -10.40 -5.41 -1.39
C GLY A 151 -9.59 -6.68 -1.61
N ARG A 152 -8.79 -6.76 -2.68
CA ARG A 152 -8.08 -7.97 -3.12
C ARG A 152 -6.56 -7.88 -3.02
N LEU A 153 -6.06 -6.98 -2.18
CA LEU A 153 -4.62 -6.87 -1.92
C LEU A 153 -4.05 -8.18 -1.37
N LEU A 154 -2.74 -8.37 -1.49
CA LEU A 154 -1.99 -9.29 -0.66
C LEU A 154 -1.36 -8.45 0.45
N MET A 155 -1.62 -8.76 1.71
CA MET A 155 -1.01 -8.08 2.86
C MET A 155 0.07 -8.95 3.49
N VAL A 156 1.11 -8.33 3.97
CA VAL A 156 2.15 -8.99 4.77
C VAL A 156 2.07 -8.42 6.17
N THR A 157 1.89 -9.27 7.18
CA THR A 157 1.71 -8.81 8.56
C THR A 157 2.85 -9.29 9.44
N ALA A 158 3.33 -8.43 10.33
CA ALA A 158 4.24 -8.79 11.43
C ALA A 158 3.98 -7.91 12.64
N GLY A 159 3.98 -8.52 13.81
CA GLY A 159 3.68 -7.88 15.10
C GLY A 159 3.23 -8.93 16.11
N ALA A 160 2.89 -8.52 17.32
CA ALA A 160 2.42 -9.44 18.36
C ALA A 160 1.23 -10.27 17.84
N ASP A 161 1.29 -11.60 18.04
CA ASP A 161 0.29 -12.55 17.53
C ASP A 161 -1.14 -12.20 17.93
N GLU A 162 -1.32 -11.68 19.14
CA GLU A 162 -2.64 -11.26 19.62
C GLU A 162 -3.17 -10.06 18.85
N ALA A 163 -2.31 -9.08 18.56
CA ALA A 163 -2.68 -7.91 17.78
C ALA A 163 -3.00 -8.30 16.32
N VAL A 164 -2.18 -9.18 15.71
CA VAL A 164 -2.43 -9.67 14.35
C VAL A 164 -3.76 -10.44 14.29
N ARG A 165 -4.03 -11.34 15.25
CA ARG A 165 -5.32 -12.05 15.32
C ARG A 165 -6.52 -11.13 15.50
N ALA A 166 -6.37 -10.04 16.27
CA ALA A 166 -7.44 -9.09 16.51
C ALA A 166 -7.85 -8.32 15.25
N ILE A 167 -6.89 -8.03 14.36
CA ILE A 167 -7.16 -7.27 13.12
C ILE A 167 -7.52 -8.17 11.93
N GLU A 168 -7.18 -9.46 11.94
CA GLU A 168 -7.34 -10.35 10.79
C GLU A 168 -8.77 -10.43 10.22
N PRO A 169 -9.85 -10.42 11.02
CA PRO A 169 -11.23 -10.39 10.51
C PRO A 169 -11.54 -9.15 9.65
N PHE A 170 -10.77 -8.08 9.80
CA PHE A 170 -10.90 -6.82 9.07
C PHE A 170 -9.91 -6.70 7.90
N LEU A 171 -9.03 -7.68 7.73
CA LEU A 171 -8.07 -7.74 6.62
C LEU A 171 -8.57 -8.63 5.49
N VAL A 172 -8.72 -9.94 5.75
CA VAL A 172 -9.10 -10.92 4.72
C VAL A 172 -10.60 -10.79 4.38
N GLY A 173 -10.90 -10.62 3.09
CA GLY A 173 -12.26 -10.40 2.60
C GLY A 173 -12.74 -8.94 2.69
N VAL A 174 -11.95 -8.03 3.30
CA VAL A 174 -12.24 -6.59 3.39
C VAL A 174 -11.20 -5.78 2.62
N LEU A 175 -9.93 -5.88 2.99
CA LEU A 175 -8.82 -5.15 2.39
C LEU A 175 -7.99 -6.03 1.47
N ALA A 176 -7.90 -7.32 1.77
CA ALA A 176 -7.00 -8.26 1.13
C ALA A 176 -7.70 -9.59 0.82
N ARG A 177 -7.21 -10.27 -0.22
CA ARG A 177 -7.58 -11.66 -0.52
C ARG A 177 -6.83 -12.67 0.35
N LYS A 178 -5.69 -12.27 0.93
CA LYS A 178 -4.83 -13.12 1.75
C LYS A 178 -3.86 -12.27 2.56
N THR A 179 -3.48 -12.76 3.73
CA THR A 179 -2.37 -12.27 4.55
C THR A 179 -1.22 -13.27 4.55
N LEU A 180 0.01 -12.76 4.67
CA LEU A 180 1.23 -13.54 4.93
C LEU A 180 1.81 -13.06 6.26
N HIS A 181 1.76 -13.90 7.28
CA HIS A 181 2.28 -13.55 8.60
C HIS A 181 3.77 -13.86 8.70
N MET A 182 4.58 -12.87 9.11
CA MET A 182 6.04 -12.92 9.18
C MET A 182 6.58 -12.96 10.62
N GLY A 183 5.75 -13.36 11.58
CA GLY A 183 6.13 -13.42 12.99
C GLY A 183 5.98 -12.10 13.74
N THR A 184 6.63 -11.99 14.88
CA THR A 184 6.40 -10.91 15.84
C THR A 184 7.24 -9.65 15.63
N ASP A 185 8.31 -9.73 14.83
CA ASP A 185 9.18 -8.58 14.50
C ASP A 185 8.62 -7.82 13.30
N ALA A 186 8.14 -6.60 13.53
CA ALA A 186 7.54 -5.73 12.52
C ALA A 186 8.48 -5.47 11.32
N ALA A 187 9.80 -5.48 11.52
CA ALA A 187 10.77 -5.31 10.44
C ALA A 187 10.65 -6.38 9.35
N GLN A 188 10.24 -7.60 9.69
CA GLN A 188 10.16 -8.70 8.74
C GLN A 188 9.09 -8.46 7.66
N ALA A 189 7.95 -7.84 8.00
CA ALA A 189 6.94 -7.47 7.01
C ALA A 189 7.44 -6.37 6.07
N SER A 190 8.13 -5.36 6.60
CA SER A 190 8.74 -4.30 5.79
C SER A 190 9.87 -4.83 4.89
N LEU A 191 10.68 -5.74 5.40
CA LEU A 191 11.75 -6.39 4.62
C LEU A 191 11.16 -7.24 3.47
N MET A 192 10.11 -8.02 3.74
CA MET A 192 9.38 -8.76 2.71
C MET A 192 8.78 -7.81 1.67
N LYS A 193 8.27 -6.64 2.11
CA LYS A 193 7.72 -5.63 1.21
C LYS A 193 8.79 -5.03 0.30
N THR A 194 9.98 -4.71 0.80
CA THR A 194 11.07 -4.16 -0.03
C THR A 194 11.56 -5.17 -1.05
N ALA A 195 11.77 -6.42 -0.65
CA ALA A 195 12.15 -7.51 -1.57
C ALA A 195 11.08 -7.75 -2.64
N GLY A 196 9.80 -7.78 -2.26
CA GLY A 196 8.69 -7.97 -3.19
C GLY A 196 8.49 -6.79 -4.15
N ASN A 197 8.76 -5.55 -3.72
CA ASN A 197 8.70 -4.39 -4.61
C ASN A 197 9.84 -4.41 -5.63
N PHE A 198 11.06 -4.78 -5.23
CA PHE A 198 12.15 -5.01 -6.17
C PHE A 198 11.79 -6.07 -7.21
N LEU A 199 11.26 -7.22 -6.77
CA LEU A 199 10.82 -8.29 -7.68
C LEU A 199 9.71 -7.81 -8.63
N THR A 200 8.75 -7.04 -8.14
CA THR A 200 7.66 -6.47 -8.94
C THR A 200 8.19 -5.49 -10.00
N ALA A 201 9.10 -4.61 -9.62
CA ALA A 201 9.70 -3.64 -10.53
C ALA A 201 10.58 -4.34 -11.60
N GLY A 202 11.35 -5.36 -11.22
CA GLY A 202 12.14 -6.16 -12.14
C GLY A 202 11.30 -6.94 -13.14
N MET A 203 10.19 -7.52 -12.68
CA MET A 203 9.24 -8.19 -13.60
C MET A 203 8.60 -7.18 -14.55
N MET A 204 8.27 -5.98 -14.08
CA MET A 204 7.70 -4.92 -14.92
C MET A 204 8.70 -4.45 -15.99
N GLU A 205 9.97 -4.31 -15.64
CA GLU A 205 11.06 -3.99 -16.56
C GLU A 205 11.18 -5.04 -17.68
N LEU A 206 11.26 -6.33 -17.31
CA LEU A 206 11.34 -7.43 -18.27
C LEU A 206 10.13 -7.48 -19.23
N VAL A 207 8.94 -7.24 -18.70
CA VAL A 207 7.71 -7.20 -19.53
C VAL A 207 7.73 -5.99 -20.46
N ALA A 208 8.22 -4.84 -20.00
CA ALA A 208 8.36 -3.63 -20.83
C ALA A 208 9.34 -3.83 -21.98
N GLU A 209 10.52 -4.39 -21.71
CA GLU A 209 11.51 -4.74 -22.73
C GLU A 209 10.94 -5.73 -23.74
N ALA A 210 10.26 -6.79 -23.26
CA ALA A 210 9.65 -7.80 -24.13
C ALA A 210 8.57 -7.20 -25.05
N GLN A 211 7.75 -6.25 -24.55
CA GLN A 211 6.74 -5.57 -25.36
C GLN A 211 7.37 -4.69 -26.44
N VAL A 212 8.43 -3.94 -26.12
CA VAL A 212 9.16 -3.14 -27.12
C VAL A 212 9.82 -4.06 -28.15
N PHE A 213 10.40 -5.19 -27.74
CA PHE A 213 10.95 -6.20 -28.65
C PHE A 213 9.85 -6.76 -29.60
N ALA A 214 8.67 -7.12 -29.05
CA ALA A 214 7.57 -7.64 -29.88
C ALA A 214 7.05 -6.61 -30.89
N GLU A 215 6.97 -5.32 -30.49
CA GLU A 215 6.57 -4.23 -31.38
C GLU A 215 7.60 -4.04 -32.52
N LYS A 216 8.90 -4.03 -32.19
CA LYS A 216 9.99 -3.80 -33.19
C LYS A 216 10.20 -4.95 -34.13
N THR A 217 9.89 -6.18 -33.75
CA THR A 217 10.05 -7.38 -34.59
C THR A 217 8.78 -7.75 -35.35
N GLY A 218 7.65 -7.08 -35.09
CA GLY A 218 6.37 -7.37 -35.73
C GLY A 218 5.62 -8.59 -35.18
N ILE A 219 6.07 -9.18 -34.04
CA ILE A 219 5.33 -10.23 -33.34
C ILE A 219 3.98 -9.67 -32.84
N GLY A 220 3.99 -8.42 -32.35
CA GLY A 220 2.82 -7.73 -31.84
C GLY A 220 2.49 -8.09 -30.38
N SER A 221 1.83 -7.14 -29.71
CA SER A 221 1.54 -7.27 -28.27
C SER A 221 0.57 -8.40 -27.96
N GLU A 222 -0.43 -8.64 -28.81
CA GLU A 222 -1.45 -9.67 -28.58
C GLU A 222 -0.85 -11.09 -28.52
N ALA A 223 0.06 -11.40 -29.47
CA ALA A 223 0.72 -12.70 -29.49
C ALA A 223 1.65 -12.88 -28.28
N LEU A 224 2.38 -11.82 -27.89
CA LEU A 224 3.22 -11.85 -26.69
C LEU A 224 2.37 -11.98 -25.41
N GLU A 225 1.25 -11.30 -25.30
CA GLU A 225 0.34 -11.40 -24.15
C GLU A 225 -0.25 -12.80 -24.01
N SER A 226 -0.57 -13.47 -25.12
CA SER A 226 -1.01 -14.87 -25.11
C SER A 226 0.08 -15.79 -24.54
N LEU A 227 1.35 -15.59 -24.95
CA LEU A 227 2.48 -16.33 -24.36
C LEU A 227 2.64 -16.02 -22.86
N ILE A 228 2.55 -14.75 -22.48
CA ILE A 228 2.68 -14.33 -21.08
C ILE A 228 1.59 -14.98 -20.22
N GLU A 229 0.35 -15.01 -20.70
CA GLU A 229 -0.77 -15.62 -19.98
C GLU A 229 -0.55 -17.11 -19.72
N GLU A 230 -0.21 -17.85 -20.75
CA GLU A 230 -0.07 -19.31 -20.69
C GLU A 230 1.19 -19.76 -19.93
N GLN A 231 2.30 -19.04 -20.09
CA GLN A 231 3.61 -19.46 -19.54
C GLN A 231 3.91 -18.84 -18.18
N TYR A 232 3.53 -17.58 -17.95
CA TYR A 232 3.94 -16.80 -16.77
C TYR A 232 2.77 -16.38 -15.87
N GLY A 233 1.53 -16.48 -16.36
CA GLY A 233 0.32 -16.28 -15.60
C GLY A 233 -0.16 -14.84 -15.51
N ALA A 234 -1.15 -14.63 -14.66
CA ALA A 234 -1.97 -13.41 -14.64
C ALA A 234 -1.24 -12.13 -14.22
N LEU A 235 -0.21 -12.21 -13.37
CA LEU A 235 0.47 -11.00 -12.88
C LEU A 235 1.30 -10.32 -13.96
N PRO A 236 2.21 -11.00 -14.67
CA PRO A 236 2.93 -10.41 -15.80
C PRO A 236 1.99 -9.98 -16.94
N LEU A 237 0.90 -10.71 -17.17
CA LEU A 237 -0.12 -10.30 -18.13
C LEU A 237 -0.77 -8.97 -17.76
N ALA A 238 -1.15 -8.79 -16.49
CA ALA A 238 -1.71 -7.52 -16.02
C ALA A 238 -0.71 -6.36 -16.13
N MET A 239 0.59 -6.63 -15.94
CA MET A 239 1.66 -5.63 -16.15
C MET A 239 1.77 -5.28 -17.63
N SER A 240 1.75 -6.27 -18.53
CA SER A 240 1.74 -6.06 -19.98
C SER A 240 0.55 -5.20 -20.42
N ARG A 241 -0.66 -5.60 -20.06
CA ARG A 241 -1.88 -4.85 -20.43
C ARG A 241 -1.88 -3.43 -19.88
N ARG A 242 -1.35 -3.22 -18.67
CA ARG A 242 -1.18 -1.87 -18.12
C ARG A 242 -0.36 -0.96 -19.04
N MET A 243 0.65 -1.49 -19.72
CA MET A 243 1.49 -0.77 -20.68
C MET A 243 0.82 -0.66 -22.03
N THR A 244 0.38 -1.77 -22.61
CA THR A 244 -0.18 -1.81 -23.97
C THR A 244 -1.51 -1.07 -24.09
N GLU A 245 -2.31 -1.02 -23.02
CA GLU A 245 -3.53 -0.22 -22.94
C GLU A 245 -3.28 1.27 -22.58
N GLY A 246 -2.02 1.67 -22.37
CA GLY A 246 -1.61 3.05 -22.16
C GLY A 246 -1.79 3.59 -20.72
N PHE A 247 -2.01 2.72 -19.71
CA PHE A 247 -2.13 3.16 -18.31
C PHE A 247 -0.79 3.60 -17.70
N TYR A 248 0.34 3.29 -18.34
CA TYR A 248 1.66 3.79 -17.93
C TYR A 248 1.76 5.32 -17.98
N LEU A 249 0.93 5.97 -18.78
CA LEU A 249 0.79 7.41 -18.89
C LEU A 249 -0.67 7.81 -18.57
N PRO A 250 -1.00 8.14 -17.31
CA PRO A 250 -2.35 8.57 -16.93
C PRO A 250 -2.81 9.79 -17.72
N LYS A 251 -4.11 9.99 -17.88
CA LYS A 251 -4.66 11.24 -18.44
C LYS A 251 -4.24 12.42 -17.59
N GLN A 252 -4.20 13.60 -18.21
CA GLN A 252 -3.86 14.82 -17.46
C GLN A 252 -4.83 15.05 -16.30
N GLY A 253 -4.29 15.23 -15.11
CA GLY A 253 -5.07 15.38 -13.87
C GLY A 253 -5.53 14.06 -13.22
N GLU A 254 -5.40 12.92 -13.90
CA GLU A 254 -5.64 11.60 -13.29
C GLU A 254 -4.44 11.16 -12.46
N ARG A 255 -4.73 10.45 -11.38
CA ARG A 255 -3.68 9.84 -10.55
C ARG A 255 -3.22 8.51 -11.15
N PRO A 256 -1.91 8.22 -11.12
CA PRO A 256 -1.40 6.91 -11.49
C PRO A 256 -1.95 5.80 -10.57
N TRP A 257 -2.00 4.59 -11.08
CA TRP A 257 -2.33 3.41 -10.28
C TRP A 257 -1.26 3.13 -9.22
N SER A 258 -0.01 3.38 -9.58
CA SER A 258 1.16 3.35 -8.70
C SER A 258 2.05 4.52 -9.07
N ASP A 259 2.26 5.46 -8.17
CA ASP A 259 3.06 6.66 -8.41
C ASP A 259 4.52 6.32 -8.67
N LEU A 260 5.11 6.88 -9.73
CA LEU A 260 6.48 6.62 -10.14
C LEU A 260 7.49 7.04 -9.07
N ASN A 261 7.31 8.21 -8.43
CA ASN A 261 8.24 8.68 -7.40
C ASN A 261 8.22 7.76 -6.17
N LEU A 262 7.04 7.21 -5.83
CA LEU A 262 6.94 6.20 -4.77
C LEU A 262 7.62 4.89 -5.19
N ALA A 263 7.55 4.51 -6.48
CA ALA A 263 8.24 3.31 -6.97
C ALA A 263 9.76 3.46 -6.92
N VAL A 264 10.30 4.64 -7.28
CA VAL A 264 11.73 4.97 -7.14
C VAL A 264 12.17 4.79 -5.68
N LYS A 265 11.43 5.41 -4.75
CA LYS A 265 11.67 5.26 -3.31
C LYS A 265 11.65 3.78 -2.89
N ASP A 266 10.65 3.03 -3.32
CA ASP A 266 10.43 1.64 -2.90
C ASP A 266 11.55 0.70 -3.39
N VAL A 267 12.01 0.87 -4.63
CA VAL A 267 13.19 0.12 -5.16
C VAL A 267 14.45 0.54 -4.40
N GLY A 268 14.64 1.84 -4.14
CA GLY A 268 15.77 2.35 -3.35
C GLY A 268 15.82 1.77 -1.94
N LEU A 269 14.68 1.58 -1.27
CA LEU A 269 14.60 0.89 0.02
C LEU A 269 15.09 -0.57 -0.11
N GLY A 270 14.72 -1.26 -1.19
CA GLY A 270 15.18 -2.62 -1.47
C GLY A 270 16.70 -2.69 -1.66
N VAL A 271 17.27 -1.75 -2.41
CA VAL A 271 18.74 -1.63 -2.60
C VAL A 271 19.43 -1.43 -1.26
N SER A 272 18.98 -0.45 -0.46
CA SER A 272 19.55 -0.17 0.86
C SER A 272 19.51 -1.38 1.79
N CYS A 273 18.37 -2.11 1.83
CA CYS A 273 18.26 -3.32 2.64
C CYS A 273 19.20 -4.44 2.16
N ALA A 274 19.36 -4.60 0.85
CA ALA A 274 20.26 -5.60 0.29
C ALA A 274 21.73 -5.28 0.60
N GLU A 275 22.15 -4.03 0.40
CA GLU A 275 23.51 -3.56 0.72
C GLU A 275 23.85 -3.75 2.20
N ASN A 276 22.93 -3.39 3.10
CA ASN A 276 23.09 -3.61 4.54
C ASN A 276 23.25 -5.10 4.91
N ALA A 277 22.71 -6.00 4.07
CA ALA A 277 22.83 -7.44 4.22
C ALA A 277 24.03 -8.04 3.44
N GLY A 278 24.85 -7.20 2.78
CA GLY A 278 25.98 -7.64 1.96
C GLY A 278 25.59 -8.26 0.62
N ALA A 279 24.37 -8.01 0.13
CA ALA A 279 23.88 -8.45 -1.18
C ALA A 279 23.85 -7.26 -2.16
N SER A 280 23.93 -7.55 -3.47
CA SER A 280 23.76 -6.55 -4.53
C SER A 280 22.56 -6.87 -5.39
N LEU A 281 21.90 -5.84 -5.93
CA LEU A 281 20.75 -5.95 -6.80
C LEU A 281 21.02 -5.29 -8.18
N PRO A 282 21.87 -5.88 -9.06
CA PRO A 282 22.27 -5.22 -10.31
C PRO A 282 21.07 -4.87 -11.23
N VAL A 283 19.97 -5.63 -11.18
CA VAL A 283 18.76 -5.31 -11.92
C VAL A 283 18.11 -4.01 -11.44
N ALA A 284 18.29 -3.66 -10.15
CA ALA A 284 17.77 -2.40 -9.62
C ALA A 284 18.44 -1.18 -10.26
N ASP A 285 19.72 -1.26 -10.66
CA ASP A 285 20.42 -0.16 -11.33
C ASP A 285 19.77 0.17 -12.67
N VAL A 286 19.37 -0.86 -13.43
CA VAL A 286 18.67 -0.70 -14.71
C VAL A 286 17.30 -0.07 -14.49
N ILE A 287 16.53 -0.60 -13.52
CA ILE A 287 15.18 -0.10 -13.18
C ILE A 287 15.25 1.37 -12.77
N LEU A 288 16.15 1.70 -11.85
CA LEU A 288 16.27 3.07 -11.32
C LEU A 288 16.71 4.06 -12.39
N LYS A 289 17.58 3.63 -13.33
CA LYS A 289 17.94 4.45 -14.48
C LYS A 289 16.72 4.78 -15.36
N HIS A 290 15.91 3.78 -15.71
CA HIS A 290 14.72 4.01 -16.53
C HIS A 290 13.64 4.78 -15.77
N TYR A 291 13.53 4.60 -14.46
CA TYR A 291 12.67 5.42 -13.62
C TYR A 291 13.11 6.89 -13.59
N ASP A 292 14.41 7.16 -13.49
CA ASP A 292 14.93 8.53 -13.53
C ASP A 292 14.61 9.21 -14.86
N GLU A 293 14.84 8.54 -15.99
CA GLU A 293 14.48 9.05 -17.31
C GLU A 293 12.96 9.28 -17.46
N ALA A 294 12.13 8.40 -16.88
CA ALA A 294 10.68 8.59 -16.86
C ALA A 294 10.28 9.79 -15.97
N CYS A 295 10.91 9.98 -14.81
CA CYS A 295 10.70 11.16 -13.96
C CYS A 295 11.02 12.46 -14.72
N GLN A 296 12.14 12.51 -15.44
CA GLN A 296 12.52 13.66 -16.27
C GLN A 296 11.47 13.95 -17.36
N TYR A 297 10.93 12.90 -18.00
CA TYR A 297 9.84 13.07 -18.96
C TYR A 297 8.58 13.64 -18.28
N GLY A 298 8.24 13.15 -17.08
CA GLY A 298 7.11 13.62 -16.30
C GLY A 298 7.24 15.09 -15.91
N GLU A 299 8.42 15.50 -15.46
CA GLU A 299 8.73 16.89 -15.10
C GLU A 299 8.65 17.83 -16.30
N MET A 300 9.26 17.46 -17.44
CA MET A 300 9.22 18.27 -18.68
C MET A 300 7.80 18.44 -19.23
N ASN A 301 6.90 17.51 -18.96
CA ASN A 301 5.53 17.52 -19.48
C ASN A 301 4.49 17.85 -18.40
N GLU A 302 4.92 18.24 -17.18
CA GLU A 302 4.05 18.55 -16.02
C GLU A 302 3.02 17.44 -15.73
N ARG A 303 3.46 16.17 -15.76
CA ARG A 303 2.59 15.00 -15.63
C ARG A 303 3.06 14.07 -14.52
N ALA A 304 2.12 13.61 -13.70
CA ALA A 304 2.33 12.49 -12.82
C ALA A 304 2.35 11.19 -13.63
N LEU A 305 3.38 10.37 -13.44
CA LEU A 305 3.57 9.12 -14.17
C LEU A 305 3.33 7.91 -13.28
N ASP A 306 2.98 6.83 -13.94
CA ASP A 306 2.80 5.52 -13.32
C ASP A 306 4.14 4.75 -13.26
N SER A 307 4.31 3.85 -12.29
CA SER A 307 5.52 3.03 -12.16
C SER A 307 5.81 2.15 -13.39
N SER A 308 4.85 1.94 -14.28
CA SER A 308 5.05 1.23 -15.54
C SER A 308 5.55 2.14 -16.67
N SER A 309 5.81 3.42 -16.42
CA SER A 309 6.26 4.38 -17.46
C SER A 309 7.69 4.16 -17.96
N MET A 310 8.48 3.26 -17.36
CA MET A 310 9.69 2.72 -17.97
C MET A 310 9.44 2.19 -19.39
N TYR A 311 8.24 1.70 -19.66
CA TYR A 311 7.85 1.29 -21.01
C TYR A 311 7.96 2.43 -22.03
N GLY A 312 7.54 3.64 -21.68
CA GLY A 312 7.70 4.82 -22.53
C GLY A 312 9.16 5.16 -22.79
N VAL A 313 10.04 5.04 -21.79
CA VAL A 313 11.49 5.22 -21.91
C VAL A 313 12.08 4.20 -22.88
N LEU A 314 11.78 2.92 -22.69
CA LEU A 314 12.26 1.84 -23.55
C LEU A 314 11.79 1.99 -25.00
N ARG A 315 10.56 2.48 -25.21
CA ARG A 315 10.06 2.85 -26.54
C ARG A 315 10.94 3.92 -27.18
N THR A 316 11.28 4.97 -26.42
CA THR A 316 12.13 6.06 -26.89
C THR A 316 13.54 5.55 -27.24
N HIS A 317 14.14 4.69 -26.44
CA HIS A 317 15.43 4.06 -26.74
C HIS A 317 15.39 3.21 -28.02
N ALA A 318 14.22 2.64 -28.35
CA ALA A 318 14.01 1.88 -29.60
C ALA A 318 13.63 2.76 -30.81
N GLY A 319 13.63 4.09 -30.69
CA GLY A 319 13.26 5.03 -31.75
C GLY A 319 11.74 5.13 -31.97
N LEU A 320 10.94 4.80 -30.97
CA LEU A 320 9.49 4.97 -30.96
C LEU A 320 9.11 6.19 -30.09
N ASP A 321 7.90 6.70 -30.26
CA ASP A 321 7.38 7.75 -29.38
C ASP A 321 7.23 7.22 -27.95
N PHE A 322 7.51 8.07 -26.94
CA PHE A 322 7.20 7.75 -25.55
C PHE A 322 5.73 7.37 -25.38
N GLU A 323 4.84 8.14 -26.00
CA GLU A 323 3.42 7.89 -26.01
C GLU A 323 3.04 6.90 -27.11
N SER A 324 2.52 5.73 -26.71
CA SER A 324 1.95 4.76 -27.67
C SER A 324 0.67 5.32 -28.31
N ASP A 325 0.23 4.71 -29.42
CA ASP A 325 -1.01 5.10 -30.07
C ASP A 325 -2.21 4.98 -29.12
N ARG A 326 -2.23 3.98 -28.26
CA ARG A 326 -3.25 3.82 -27.22
C ARG A 326 -3.31 4.99 -26.23
N VAL A 327 -2.16 5.56 -25.87
CA VAL A 327 -2.12 6.77 -25.04
C VAL A 327 -2.72 7.95 -25.79
N LYS A 328 -2.38 8.12 -27.08
CA LYS A 328 -2.89 9.20 -27.93
C LYS A 328 -4.40 9.11 -28.14
N GLU A 329 -4.94 7.89 -28.31
CA GLU A 329 -6.38 7.62 -28.43
C GLU A 329 -7.18 7.90 -27.12
N ARG A 330 -6.54 7.87 -25.96
CA ARG A 330 -7.17 8.09 -24.65
C ARG A 330 -7.21 9.57 -24.22
N ARG A 331 -6.62 10.47 -25.00
CA ARG A 331 -6.60 11.93 -24.72
C ARG A 331 -7.96 12.61 -24.78
#